data_257efea1fd1eab7a57e9819bce293ac5
#
_entry.id   257efea1fd1eab7a57e9819bce293ac5
#
_cell.length_a   1.000
_cell.length_b   1.000
_cell.length_c   1.000
_cell.angle_alpha   90.00
_cell.angle_beta   90.00
_cell.angle_gamma   90.00
#
_symmetry.space_group_name_H-M   'P 1'
#
loop_
_entity.id
_entity.type
_entity.pdbx_description
1 polymer ?
#
loop_
_entity_poly.entity_id
_entity_poly.type
_entity_poly.pdbx_seq_one_letter_code
_entity_poly.pdbx_strand_id
1 'polypeptide(L)'
;MFALDYKFVQFSCVNIKANEDAFLREKHIIACVWDFDKTLIPGYMQTPVFEEYGIDEKLFWKEVNMLPAIYAKRGIRVSPETVYLNHILSFVKSGHMAGLSNAKLRELGGRLAFCEGLPDFFDDLRRAVTEDSRFEKLDISLEHYIVSTGLAEMIRGSAIAEHVDGIFGCEFLEEPMPPYFSRQPEFDFESLSNQINQIGMIVDNTIKTRFIFEINKGTNKNPAIDVNAHILPQDRRVPIRNMIYIADGPSDVPVFSVVRKGGGKAFAVYTQGNEDEFAQNDMLLETGRIDAYGPCLYTPQSPTSIWLRMHVRKICERILKETNYAVENRLGSVPRHLHNPAVSQKSDNFSPETGELDFGDADFSGNASR
;
A
#
# COMPACT_ATOMS: atom_id res chain seq x y z
N MET A 1 -49.50 -0.50 -15.74
CA MET A 1 -48.87 -1.51 -16.58
C MET A 1 -47.87 -0.78 -17.48
N PHE A 2 -46.71 -0.44 -16.92
CA PHE A 2 -45.63 0.23 -17.64
C PHE A 2 -44.42 -0.67 -17.55
N ALA A 3 -44.00 -1.22 -18.67
CA ALA A 3 -42.80 -2.00 -18.83
C ALA A 3 -41.59 -1.05 -18.77
N LEU A 4 -40.71 -1.27 -17.84
CA LEU A 4 -39.40 -0.64 -17.80
C LEU A 4 -38.47 -1.42 -18.74
N ASP A 5 -38.20 -0.82 -19.90
CA ASP A 5 -37.13 -1.29 -20.79
C ASP A 5 -35.77 -1.04 -20.14
N TYR A 6 -35.19 -2.08 -19.60
CA TYR A 6 -33.77 -2.12 -19.24
C TYR A 6 -32.95 -2.23 -20.53
N LYS A 7 -32.46 -1.13 -21.04
CA LYS A 7 -31.35 -1.14 -21.99
C LYS A 7 -30.11 -1.63 -21.26
N PHE A 8 -29.88 -2.92 -21.32
CA PHE A 8 -28.56 -3.51 -21.07
C PHE A 8 -27.56 -2.87 -22.02
N VAL A 9 -26.61 -2.14 -21.48
CA VAL A 9 -25.39 -1.77 -22.19
C VAL A 9 -24.71 -3.08 -22.55
N GLN A 10 -24.80 -3.45 -23.81
CA GLN A 10 -24.04 -4.56 -24.40
C GLN A 10 -22.55 -4.17 -24.33
N PHE A 11 -21.88 -4.58 -23.27
CA PHE A 11 -20.43 -4.72 -23.31
C PHE A 11 -20.13 -5.81 -24.32
N SER A 12 -19.61 -5.40 -25.46
CA SER A 12 -19.21 -6.30 -26.54
C SER A 12 -18.27 -7.39 -26.01
N CYS A 13 -18.64 -8.64 -26.26
CA CYS A 13 -17.83 -9.84 -26.08
C CYS A 13 -16.61 -9.90 -27.02
N VAL A 14 -15.83 -8.81 -27.09
CA VAL A 14 -14.56 -8.75 -27.83
C VAL A 14 -13.47 -8.66 -26.78
N ASN A 15 -12.77 -9.76 -26.53
CA ASN A 15 -11.58 -9.96 -25.71
C ASN A 15 -11.70 -10.85 -24.45
N ILE A 16 -12.68 -11.76 -24.37
CA ILE A 16 -12.61 -12.80 -23.32
C ILE A 16 -11.47 -13.81 -23.63
N LYS A 17 -11.20 -14.14 -24.89
CA LYS A 17 -10.10 -15.08 -25.25
C LYS A 17 -8.69 -14.49 -25.06
N ALA A 18 -8.49 -13.21 -25.28
CA ALA A 18 -7.19 -12.57 -25.02
C ALA A 18 -6.87 -12.43 -23.52
N ASN A 19 -7.89 -12.43 -22.66
CA ASN A 19 -7.72 -12.43 -21.21
C ASN A 19 -7.46 -13.84 -20.63
N GLU A 20 -7.94 -14.91 -21.27
CA GLU A 20 -7.66 -16.28 -20.80
C GLU A 20 -6.19 -16.68 -20.99
N ASP A 21 -5.56 -16.29 -22.09
CA ASP A 21 -4.13 -16.55 -22.32
C ASP A 21 -3.22 -15.67 -21.42
N ALA A 22 -3.69 -14.49 -21.00
CA ALA A 22 -2.99 -13.64 -20.04
C ALA A 22 -3.11 -14.17 -18.59
N PHE A 23 -4.15 -14.95 -18.29
CA PHE A 23 -4.37 -15.57 -16.97
C PHE A 23 -3.50 -16.82 -16.75
N LEU A 24 -2.95 -17.41 -17.80
CA LEU A 24 -2.14 -18.62 -17.75
C LEU A 24 -0.62 -18.38 -17.62
N ARG A 25 -0.15 -17.14 -17.69
CA ARG A 25 1.21 -16.79 -17.30
C ARG A 25 1.20 -16.35 -15.84
N GLU A 26 1.81 -17.15 -14.98
CA GLU A 26 2.06 -16.76 -13.58
C GLU A 26 2.90 -15.46 -13.58
N LYS A 27 2.22 -14.33 -13.47
CA LYS A 27 2.87 -13.02 -13.34
C LYS A 27 3.51 -12.94 -11.96
N HIS A 28 4.83 -12.88 -11.93
CA HIS A 28 5.55 -12.70 -10.68
C HIS A 28 5.66 -11.22 -10.34
N ILE A 29 4.84 -10.74 -9.40
CA ILE A 29 4.84 -9.33 -9.00
C ILE A 29 5.56 -9.17 -7.67
N ILE A 30 6.45 -8.20 -7.61
CA ILE A 30 7.09 -7.68 -6.39
C ILE A 30 6.42 -6.35 -6.07
N ALA A 31 6.04 -6.10 -4.82
CA ALA A 31 5.50 -4.82 -4.40
C ALA A 31 6.40 -4.16 -3.34
N CYS A 32 6.85 -2.94 -3.63
CA CYS A 32 7.40 -2.03 -2.64
C CYS A 32 6.27 -1.12 -2.17
N VAL A 33 5.90 -1.23 -0.89
CA VAL A 33 4.82 -0.46 -0.29
C VAL A 33 5.43 0.54 0.67
N TRP A 34 5.12 1.82 0.46
CA TRP A 34 5.76 2.95 1.12
C TRP A 34 4.76 3.70 1.98
N ASP A 35 5.13 4.02 3.19
CA ASP A 35 4.55 5.17 3.88
C ASP A 35 5.01 6.47 3.20
N PHE A 36 4.43 7.63 3.55
CA PHE A 36 4.71 8.87 2.85
C PHE A 36 5.45 9.90 3.71
N ASP A 37 4.81 10.36 4.80
CA ASP A 37 5.38 11.38 5.68
C ASP A 37 6.62 10.84 6.40
N LYS A 38 7.72 11.61 6.45
CA LYS A 38 9.02 11.22 7.01
C LYS A 38 9.63 9.95 6.37
N THR A 39 8.98 9.43 5.33
CA THR A 39 9.46 8.25 4.58
C THR A 39 9.91 8.64 3.18
N LEU A 40 9.07 9.32 2.42
CA LEU A 40 9.38 9.81 1.08
C LEU A 40 9.65 11.31 1.06
N ILE A 41 9.11 12.05 2.02
CA ILE A 41 9.38 13.47 2.28
C ILE A 41 9.99 13.63 3.67
N PRO A 42 10.81 14.68 3.91
CA PRO A 42 11.49 14.85 5.20
C PRO A 42 10.59 15.32 6.35
N GLY A 43 9.34 15.70 6.06
CA GLY A 43 8.37 16.24 7.03
C GLY A 43 6.97 15.72 6.83
N TYR A 44 6.00 16.57 7.05
CA TYR A 44 4.57 16.26 6.90
C TYR A 44 4.00 16.94 5.65
N MET A 45 3.15 16.25 4.93
CA MET A 45 2.57 16.73 3.68
C MET A 45 1.62 17.93 3.87
N GLN A 46 1.11 18.16 5.07
CA GLN A 46 0.18 19.25 5.35
C GLN A 46 0.85 20.64 5.42
N THR A 47 2.17 20.70 5.54
CA THR A 47 2.91 21.99 5.66
C THR A 47 2.57 22.99 4.55
N PRO A 48 2.55 22.63 3.24
CA PRO A 48 2.14 23.57 2.18
C PRO A 48 0.70 24.07 2.33
N VAL A 49 -0.20 23.30 2.93
CA VAL A 49 -1.59 23.74 3.19
C VAL A 49 -1.59 24.81 4.27
N PHE A 50 -0.85 24.62 5.36
CA PHE A 50 -0.77 25.59 6.43
C PHE A 50 -0.10 26.90 5.96
N GLU A 51 0.94 26.80 5.17
CA GLU A 51 1.61 27.97 4.56
C GLU A 51 0.67 28.76 3.64
N GLU A 52 -0.08 28.09 2.78
CA GLU A 52 -1.00 28.71 1.83
C GLU A 52 -2.09 29.54 2.53
N TYR A 53 -2.60 29.03 3.65
CA TYR A 53 -3.69 29.68 4.39
C TYR A 53 -3.20 30.50 5.61
N GLY A 54 -1.89 30.62 5.82
CA GLY A 54 -1.32 31.33 6.95
C GLY A 54 -1.69 30.74 8.32
N ILE A 55 -1.83 29.41 8.40
CA ILE A 55 -2.17 28.71 9.64
C ILE A 55 -0.90 28.38 10.42
N ASP A 56 -0.91 28.65 11.73
CA ASP A 56 0.15 28.20 12.62
C ASP A 56 0.08 26.67 12.78
N GLU A 57 0.99 25.97 12.13
CA GLU A 57 1.03 24.49 12.14
C GLU A 57 1.19 23.94 13.55
N LYS A 58 2.00 24.57 14.42
CA LYS A 58 2.21 24.10 15.79
C LYS A 58 0.93 24.24 16.62
N LEU A 59 0.21 25.34 16.44
CA LEU A 59 -1.06 25.57 17.10
C LEU A 59 -2.11 24.57 16.60
N PHE A 60 -2.20 24.35 15.30
CA PHE A 60 -3.12 23.36 14.72
C PHE A 60 -2.92 21.97 15.32
N TRP A 61 -1.70 21.46 15.33
CA TRP A 61 -1.41 20.13 15.89
C TRP A 61 -1.60 20.07 17.40
N LYS A 62 -1.31 21.15 18.11
CA LYS A 62 -1.63 21.25 19.55
C LYS A 62 -3.12 21.10 19.80
N GLU A 63 -3.96 21.78 19.01
CA GLU A 63 -5.41 21.67 19.10
C GLU A 63 -5.89 20.25 18.78
N VAL A 64 -5.43 19.66 17.68
CA VAL A 64 -5.73 18.28 17.30
C VAL A 64 -5.43 17.31 18.45
N ASN A 65 -4.27 17.43 19.08
CA ASN A 65 -3.86 16.57 20.20
C ASN A 65 -4.71 16.76 21.47
N MET A 66 -5.33 17.93 21.64
CA MET A 66 -6.21 18.20 22.79
C MET A 66 -7.65 17.67 22.59
N LEU A 67 -8.12 17.60 21.33
CA LEU A 67 -9.51 17.25 21.02
C LEU A 67 -9.96 15.88 21.55
N PRO A 68 -9.17 14.80 21.51
CA PRO A 68 -9.59 13.52 22.09
C PRO A 68 -9.98 13.61 23.57
N ALA A 69 -9.19 14.34 24.37
CA ALA A 69 -9.49 14.56 25.80
C ALA A 69 -10.73 15.45 26.02
N ILE A 70 -10.94 16.42 25.14
CA ILE A 70 -12.14 17.30 25.19
C ILE A 70 -13.39 16.48 24.86
N TYR A 71 -13.37 15.66 23.83
CA TYR A 71 -14.51 14.82 23.46
C TYR A 71 -14.79 13.72 24.49
N ALA A 72 -13.73 13.13 25.07
CA ALA A 72 -13.89 12.14 26.14
C ALA A 72 -14.66 12.68 27.36
N LYS A 73 -14.50 13.97 27.74
CA LYS A 73 -15.29 14.62 28.77
C LYS A 73 -16.78 14.68 28.43
N ARG A 74 -17.13 14.57 27.16
CA ARG A 74 -18.52 14.54 26.67
C ARG A 74 -19.01 13.10 26.41
N GLY A 75 -18.24 12.09 26.81
CA GLY A 75 -18.56 10.68 26.59
C GLY A 75 -18.37 10.20 25.13
N ILE A 76 -17.64 10.98 24.30
CA ILE A 76 -17.43 10.66 22.89
C ILE A 76 -15.98 10.20 22.71
N ARG A 77 -15.80 8.98 22.14
CA ARG A 77 -14.50 8.49 21.74
C ARG A 77 -14.21 8.88 20.29
N VAL A 78 -13.03 9.42 20.03
CA VAL A 78 -12.57 9.80 18.70
C VAL A 78 -11.17 9.24 18.44
N SER A 79 -10.82 8.96 17.19
CA SER A 79 -9.45 8.62 16.80
C SER A 79 -8.67 9.88 16.40
N PRO A 80 -7.34 9.89 16.56
CA PRO A 80 -6.50 11.02 16.15
C PRO A 80 -6.66 11.38 14.67
N GLU A 81 -6.72 10.36 13.80
CA GLU A 81 -6.85 10.54 12.35
C GLU A 81 -8.18 11.17 11.98
N THR A 82 -9.27 10.71 12.59
CA THR A 82 -10.60 11.31 12.39
C THR A 82 -10.63 12.76 12.90
N VAL A 83 -9.98 13.02 14.01
CA VAL A 83 -9.98 14.35 14.63
C VAL A 83 -9.23 15.36 13.78
N TYR A 84 -8.05 15.03 13.26
CA TYR A 84 -7.31 16.00 12.47
C TYR A 84 -8.04 16.34 11.16
N LEU A 85 -8.63 15.35 10.47
CA LEU A 85 -9.43 15.57 9.27
C LEU A 85 -10.64 16.46 9.55
N ASN A 86 -11.37 16.19 10.65
CA ASN A 86 -12.48 17.03 11.06
C ASN A 86 -12.03 18.44 11.48
N HIS A 87 -10.80 18.57 12.01
CA HIS A 87 -10.26 19.88 12.37
C HIS A 87 -9.94 20.71 11.12
N ILE A 88 -9.39 20.10 10.07
CA ILE A 88 -9.26 20.74 8.74
C ILE A 88 -10.63 21.21 8.26
N LEU A 89 -11.66 20.37 8.28
CA LEU A 89 -13.01 20.75 7.87
C LEU A 89 -13.58 21.89 8.73
N SER A 90 -13.21 21.98 10.01
CA SER A 90 -13.60 23.10 10.88
C SER A 90 -12.95 24.41 10.45
N PHE A 91 -11.68 24.38 10.03
CA PHE A 91 -10.98 25.54 9.46
C PHE A 91 -11.59 25.97 8.12
N VAL A 92 -11.97 25.01 7.27
CA VAL A 92 -12.68 25.28 6.02
C VAL A 92 -14.03 25.96 6.32
N LYS A 93 -14.84 25.37 7.20
CA LYS A 93 -16.16 25.87 7.57
C LYS A 93 -16.11 27.24 8.23
N SER A 94 -15.08 27.55 9.02
CA SER A 94 -14.90 28.85 9.66
C SER A 94 -14.33 29.93 8.73
N GLY A 95 -13.99 29.58 7.47
CA GLY A 95 -13.43 30.49 6.49
C GLY A 95 -11.91 30.68 6.58
N HIS A 96 -11.20 30.04 7.53
CA HIS A 96 -9.75 30.14 7.64
C HIS A 96 -9.04 29.37 6.51
N MET A 97 -9.69 28.34 5.96
CA MET A 97 -9.24 27.61 4.76
C MET A 97 -10.31 27.71 3.66
N ALA A 98 -10.82 28.92 3.38
CA ALA A 98 -11.86 29.13 2.40
C ALA A 98 -11.41 28.67 1.00
N GLY A 99 -12.26 27.91 0.30
CA GLY A 99 -11.96 27.42 -1.05
C GLY A 99 -11.01 26.23 -1.11
N LEU A 100 -10.62 25.64 0.04
CA LEU A 100 -9.84 24.41 0.02
C LEU A 100 -10.66 23.30 -0.64
N SER A 101 -10.11 22.73 -1.71
CA SER A 101 -10.74 21.72 -2.57
C SER A 101 -9.75 20.59 -2.84
N ASN A 102 -10.22 19.47 -3.40
CA ASN A 102 -9.33 18.39 -3.84
C ASN A 102 -8.36 18.86 -4.94
N ALA A 103 -8.84 19.74 -5.85
CA ALA A 103 -7.99 20.37 -6.86
C ALA A 103 -6.88 21.23 -6.20
N LYS A 104 -7.23 22.02 -5.17
CA LYS A 104 -6.24 22.83 -4.43
C LYS A 104 -5.25 21.97 -3.64
N LEU A 105 -5.71 20.88 -3.01
CA LEU A 105 -4.83 19.92 -2.35
C LEU A 105 -3.84 19.31 -3.34
N ARG A 106 -4.30 18.96 -4.55
CA ARG A 106 -3.45 18.44 -5.62
C ARG A 106 -2.42 19.47 -6.09
N GLU A 107 -2.81 20.73 -6.26
CA GLU A 107 -1.89 21.83 -6.58
C GLU A 107 -0.81 21.97 -5.48
N LEU A 108 -1.21 21.97 -4.22
CA LEU A 108 -0.29 22.10 -3.09
C LEU A 108 0.64 20.89 -2.94
N GLY A 109 0.17 19.71 -3.34
CA GLY A 109 1.00 18.51 -3.44
C GLY A 109 2.21 18.67 -4.36
N GLY A 110 2.09 19.49 -5.42
CA GLY A 110 3.20 19.85 -6.31
C GLY A 110 4.33 20.66 -5.66
N ARG A 111 4.11 21.20 -4.45
CA ARG A 111 5.14 21.93 -3.69
C ARG A 111 5.94 21.04 -2.73
N LEU A 112 5.60 19.74 -2.63
CA LEU A 112 6.29 18.82 -1.73
C LEU A 112 7.71 18.54 -2.20
N ALA A 113 8.66 18.69 -1.28
CA ALA A 113 10.05 18.32 -1.49
C ALA A 113 10.29 16.88 -1.03
N PHE A 114 10.94 16.09 -1.86
CA PHE A 114 11.21 14.68 -1.57
C PHE A 114 12.59 14.48 -0.95
N CYS A 115 12.76 13.35 -0.25
CA CYS A 115 14.06 12.90 0.21
C CYS A 115 15.01 12.70 -0.99
N GLU A 116 16.29 12.99 -0.80
CA GLU A 116 17.29 12.93 -1.86
C GLU A 116 17.32 11.57 -2.56
N GLY A 117 17.34 11.58 -3.88
CA GLY A 117 17.31 10.39 -4.75
C GLY A 117 15.92 10.00 -5.22
N LEU A 118 14.84 10.65 -4.73
CA LEU A 118 13.49 10.47 -5.23
C LEU A 118 13.13 11.58 -6.25
N PRO A 119 12.28 11.27 -7.25
CA PRO A 119 11.59 9.99 -7.49
C PRO A 119 12.42 8.95 -8.26
N ASP A 120 13.60 9.26 -8.78
CA ASP A 120 14.40 8.44 -9.68
C ASP A 120 14.67 7.02 -9.14
N PHE A 121 14.75 6.88 -7.82
CA PHE A 121 15.01 5.59 -7.16
C PHE A 121 13.92 4.54 -7.42
N PHE A 122 12.68 4.94 -7.67
CA PHE A 122 11.62 3.98 -8.03
C PHE A 122 11.93 3.30 -9.37
N ASP A 123 12.37 4.08 -10.35
CA ASP A 123 12.75 3.54 -11.65
C ASP A 123 14.06 2.73 -11.56
N ASP A 124 14.98 3.12 -10.67
CA ASP A 124 16.19 2.34 -10.38
C ASP A 124 15.85 0.94 -9.84
N LEU A 125 14.86 0.84 -8.96
CA LEU A 125 14.41 -0.46 -8.45
C LEU A 125 13.73 -1.29 -9.54
N ARG A 126 12.95 -0.69 -10.42
CA ARG A 126 12.34 -1.38 -11.57
C ARG A 126 13.43 -1.90 -12.53
N ARG A 127 14.43 -1.08 -12.83
CA ARG A 127 15.56 -1.48 -13.66
C ARG A 127 16.35 -2.64 -13.06
N ALA A 128 16.53 -2.67 -11.75
CA ALA A 128 17.21 -3.79 -11.08
C ALA A 128 16.53 -5.15 -11.31
N VAL A 129 15.25 -5.17 -11.69
CA VAL A 129 14.49 -6.37 -12.05
C VAL A 129 14.58 -6.66 -13.55
N THR A 130 14.44 -5.63 -14.40
CA THR A 130 14.28 -5.79 -15.86
C THR A 130 15.61 -5.92 -16.61
N GLU A 131 16.70 -5.36 -16.08
CA GLU A 131 18.03 -5.38 -16.75
C GLU A 131 18.83 -6.66 -16.49
N ASP A 132 18.40 -7.51 -15.56
CA ASP A 132 19.08 -8.78 -15.31
C ASP A 132 18.51 -9.89 -16.21
N SER A 133 19.29 -10.32 -17.20
CA SER A 133 18.90 -11.34 -18.17
C SER A 133 18.46 -12.67 -17.56
N ARG A 134 18.84 -12.95 -16.31
CA ARG A 134 18.40 -14.15 -15.59
C ARG A 134 16.91 -14.11 -15.28
N PHE A 135 16.33 -12.90 -15.15
CA PHE A 135 14.94 -12.69 -14.77
C PHE A 135 14.04 -12.35 -15.96
N GLU A 136 14.61 -12.03 -17.13
CA GLU A 136 13.89 -11.61 -18.34
C GLU A 136 12.79 -12.61 -18.74
N LYS A 137 13.06 -13.91 -18.60
CA LYS A 137 12.13 -14.98 -19.00
C LYS A 137 11.01 -15.25 -18.01
N LEU A 138 11.07 -14.63 -16.81
CA LEU A 138 10.16 -14.91 -15.71
C LEU A 138 8.98 -13.94 -15.62
N ASP A 139 8.89 -12.95 -16.52
CA ASP A 139 7.86 -11.89 -16.51
C ASP A 139 7.68 -11.26 -15.10
N ILE A 140 8.82 -11.00 -14.41
CA ILE A 140 8.82 -10.37 -13.11
C ILE A 140 8.58 -8.87 -13.29
N SER A 141 7.61 -8.31 -12.59
CA SER A 141 7.38 -6.86 -12.51
C SER A 141 7.50 -6.35 -11.08
N LEU A 142 7.95 -5.10 -10.94
CA LEU A 142 8.03 -4.42 -9.66
C LEU A 142 7.05 -3.25 -9.66
N GLU A 143 6.17 -3.24 -8.67
CA GLU A 143 5.16 -2.22 -8.48
C GLU A 143 5.44 -1.43 -7.19
N HIS A 144 5.15 -0.12 -7.23
CA HIS A 144 5.26 0.78 -6.09
C HIS A 144 3.89 1.24 -5.64
N TYR A 145 3.62 1.15 -4.33
CA TYR A 145 2.38 1.59 -3.72
C TYR A 145 2.66 2.53 -2.56
N ILE A 146 1.86 3.57 -2.42
CA ILE A 146 1.91 4.46 -1.26
C ILE A 146 0.69 4.18 -0.38
N VAL A 147 0.93 4.00 0.92
CA VAL A 147 -0.10 3.82 1.94
C VAL A 147 0.15 4.79 3.08
N SER A 148 -0.62 5.87 3.15
CA SER A 148 -0.40 6.99 4.06
C SER A 148 -1.64 7.29 4.92
N THR A 149 -1.43 7.77 6.13
CA THR A 149 -2.48 8.38 6.96
C THR A 149 -2.77 9.84 6.56
N GLY A 150 -1.99 10.39 5.62
CA GLY A 150 -2.18 11.73 5.07
C GLY A 150 -3.17 11.76 3.90
N LEU A 151 -3.18 12.90 3.18
CA LEU A 151 -4.17 13.21 2.16
C LEU A 151 -3.76 12.68 0.79
N ALA A 152 -4.54 11.75 0.24
CA ALA A 152 -4.25 11.12 -1.05
C ALA A 152 -4.17 12.13 -2.20
N GLU A 153 -4.98 13.19 -2.19
CA GLU A 153 -4.97 14.20 -3.24
C GLU A 153 -3.65 14.99 -3.28
N MET A 154 -3.01 15.22 -2.14
CA MET A 154 -1.69 15.85 -2.12
C MET A 154 -0.62 14.93 -2.73
N ILE A 155 -0.70 13.63 -2.43
CA ILE A 155 0.22 12.66 -3.02
C ILE A 155 0.01 12.57 -4.54
N ARG A 156 -1.25 12.55 -5.02
CA ARG A 156 -1.60 12.55 -6.46
C ARG A 156 -1.14 13.80 -7.20
N GLY A 157 -1.00 14.92 -6.51
CA GLY A 157 -0.49 16.18 -7.08
C GLY A 157 1.04 16.30 -7.07
N SER A 158 1.72 15.42 -6.38
CA SER A 158 3.17 15.46 -6.20
C SER A 158 3.92 14.78 -7.35
N ALA A 159 5.21 15.10 -7.49
CA ALA A 159 6.08 14.55 -8.53
C ALA A 159 6.23 13.02 -8.48
N ILE A 160 5.89 12.38 -7.35
CA ILE A 160 6.01 10.93 -7.21
C ILE A 160 4.82 10.16 -7.82
N ALA A 161 3.70 10.84 -8.11
CA ALA A 161 2.45 10.20 -8.49
C ALA A 161 2.56 9.36 -9.77
N GLU A 162 3.35 9.80 -10.74
CA GLU A 162 3.57 9.09 -12.01
C GLU A 162 4.54 7.89 -11.90
N HIS A 163 5.25 7.80 -10.78
CA HIS A 163 6.19 6.70 -10.51
C HIS A 163 5.58 5.56 -9.68
N VAL A 164 4.31 5.65 -9.29
CA VAL A 164 3.66 4.65 -8.42
C VAL A 164 2.44 4.01 -9.07
N ASP A 165 2.19 2.76 -8.71
CA ASP A 165 1.11 1.93 -9.25
C ASP A 165 -0.20 2.07 -8.50
N GLY A 166 -0.19 2.72 -7.33
CA GLY A 166 -1.36 3.03 -6.54
C GLY A 166 -1.06 3.86 -5.30
N ILE A 167 -2.03 4.68 -4.93
CA ILE A 167 -1.97 5.61 -3.79
C ILE A 167 -3.20 5.37 -2.92
N PHE A 168 -2.96 5.11 -1.64
CA PHE A 168 -3.97 4.93 -0.60
C PHE A 168 -3.72 5.94 0.50
N GLY A 169 -4.72 6.76 0.80
CA GLY A 169 -4.66 7.80 1.81
C GLY A 169 -6.05 8.24 2.23
N CYS A 170 -6.10 9.24 3.11
CA CYS A 170 -7.35 9.87 3.49
C CYS A 170 -7.91 10.69 2.33
N GLU A 171 -9.23 10.68 2.18
CA GLU A 171 -9.95 11.36 1.11
C GLU A 171 -10.99 12.32 1.68
N PHE A 172 -11.13 13.47 1.07
CA PHE A 172 -12.26 14.36 1.32
C PHE A 172 -13.28 14.28 0.19
N LEU A 173 -14.55 14.41 0.54
CA LEU A 173 -15.63 14.72 -0.40
C LEU A 173 -15.84 16.24 -0.44
N GLU A 174 -16.05 16.78 -1.62
CA GLU A 174 -16.34 18.20 -1.80
C GLU A 174 -17.77 18.48 -1.39
N GLU A 175 -18.75 18.04 -2.12
CA GLU A 175 -20.12 18.08 -1.68
C GLU A 175 -20.77 16.70 -1.71
N PRO A 176 -21.40 16.23 -0.61
CA PRO A 176 -22.05 14.92 -0.62
C PRO A 176 -23.30 14.97 -1.49
N MET A 177 -23.61 13.86 -2.15
CA MET A 177 -24.81 13.73 -2.93
C MET A 177 -26.05 14.02 -2.07
N PRO A 178 -26.98 14.88 -2.54
CA PRO A 178 -28.18 15.19 -1.78
C PRO A 178 -29.09 13.95 -1.67
N PRO A 179 -29.91 13.85 -0.61
CA PRO A 179 -30.89 12.79 -0.49
C PRO A 179 -31.77 12.71 -1.75
N TYR A 180 -32.08 11.49 -2.18
CA TYR A 180 -32.93 11.21 -3.33
C TYR A 180 -32.36 11.67 -4.70
N PHE A 181 -31.05 11.92 -4.84
CA PHE A 181 -30.44 12.29 -6.11
C PHE A 181 -30.77 11.27 -7.23
N SER A 182 -30.88 9.98 -6.89
CA SER A 182 -31.24 8.91 -7.85
C SER A 182 -32.64 9.03 -8.46
N ARG A 183 -33.50 9.90 -7.93
CA ARG A 183 -34.84 10.18 -8.47
C ARG A 183 -34.88 11.39 -9.40
N GLN A 184 -33.76 12.13 -9.52
CA GLN A 184 -33.63 13.28 -10.39
C GLN A 184 -33.17 12.78 -11.77
N PRO A 185 -33.92 13.02 -12.84
CA PRO A 185 -33.58 12.52 -14.19
C PRO A 185 -32.30 13.12 -14.74
N GLU A 186 -32.00 14.37 -14.35
CA GLU A 186 -30.81 15.12 -14.76
C GLU A 186 -30.25 15.78 -13.49
N PHE A 187 -29.25 15.12 -12.87
CA PHE A 187 -28.53 15.69 -11.76
C PHE A 187 -27.31 16.45 -12.29
N ASP A 188 -27.26 17.75 -12.00
CA ASP A 188 -26.15 18.61 -12.40
C ASP A 188 -25.01 18.49 -11.38
N PHE A 189 -24.02 17.69 -11.70
CA PHE A 189 -22.82 17.51 -10.88
C PHE A 189 -21.92 18.76 -10.87
N GLU A 190 -22.00 19.61 -11.91
CA GLU A 190 -21.18 20.83 -12.01
C GLU A 190 -21.69 21.94 -11.09
N SER A 191 -22.94 21.86 -10.64
CA SER A 191 -23.51 22.81 -9.67
C SER A 191 -23.04 22.59 -8.24
N LEU A 192 -22.38 21.46 -7.95
CA LEU A 192 -21.86 21.15 -6.63
C LEU A 192 -20.67 22.06 -6.28
N SER A 193 -20.56 22.40 -5.00
CA SER A 193 -19.41 23.12 -4.48
C SER A 193 -18.13 22.27 -4.60
N ASN A 194 -17.04 22.88 -5.05
CA ASN A 194 -15.72 22.22 -5.10
C ASN A 194 -14.98 22.30 -3.76
N GLN A 195 -15.55 22.96 -2.73
CA GLN A 195 -14.92 23.03 -1.43
C GLN A 195 -15.12 21.74 -0.64
N ILE A 196 -14.07 21.22 -0.03
CA ILE A 196 -14.16 20.00 0.80
C ILE A 196 -15.12 20.22 1.98
N ASN A 197 -15.97 19.24 2.23
CA ASN A 197 -17.06 19.34 3.18
C ASN A 197 -17.16 18.12 4.14
N GLN A 198 -16.79 16.93 3.64
CA GLN A 198 -16.89 15.67 4.40
C GLN A 198 -15.65 14.82 4.23
N ILE A 199 -15.47 13.88 5.15
CA ILE A 199 -14.45 12.85 5.05
C ILE A 199 -15.00 11.72 4.19
N GLY A 200 -14.31 11.38 3.10
CA GLY A 200 -14.64 10.27 2.21
C GLY A 200 -13.98 8.96 2.63
N MET A 201 -12.72 9.03 3.05
CA MET A 201 -11.93 7.89 3.51
C MET A 201 -11.04 8.31 4.67
N ILE A 202 -10.96 7.45 5.67
CA ILE A 202 -10.00 7.57 6.78
C ILE A 202 -9.02 6.40 6.68
N VAL A 203 -7.74 6.70 6.76
CA VAL A 203 -6.68 5.69 6.88
C VAL A 203 -5.99 5.90 8.21
N ASP A 204 -6.07 4.91 9.08
CA ASP A 204 -5.32 4.82 10.32
C ASP A 204 -4.23 3.74 10.23
N ASN A 205 -3.47 3.60 11.30
CA ASN A 205 -2.37 2.63 11.38
C ASN A 205 -2.84 1.17 11.18
N THR A 206 -4.09 0.86 11.50
CA THR A 206 -4.68 -0.48 11.34
C THR A 206 -5.23 -0.66 9.94
N ILE A 207 -5.90 0.38 9.40
CA ILE A 207 -6.45 0.36 8.04
C ILE A 207 -5.33 0.24 7.00
N LYS A 208 -4.11 0.73 7.26
CA LYS A 208 -2.95 0.48 6.40
C LYS A 208 -2.76 -1.03 6.10
N THR A 209 -3.06 -1.91 7.06
CA THR A 209 -2.97 -3.38 6.85
C THR A 209 -3.98 -3.89 5.82
N ARG A 210 -5.16 -3.28 5.73
CA ARG A 210 -6.18 -3.62 4.73
C ARG A 210 -5.62 -3.48 3.32
N PHE A 211 -4.87 -2.40 3.05
CA PHE A 211 -4.30 -2.17 1.72
C PHE A 211 -3.21 -3.19 1.36
N ILE A 212 -2.49 -3.74 2.35
CA ILE A 212 -1.59 -4.87 2.11
C ILE A 212 -2.39 -6.08 1.58
N PHE A 213 -3.57 -6.36 2.15
CA PHE A 213 -4.43 -7.44 1.66
C PHE A 213 -5.09 -7.11 0.31
N GLU A 214 -5.43 -5.86 0.05
CA GLU A 214 -5.95 -5.43 -1.26
C GLU A 214 -4.90 -5.62 -2.37
N ILE A 215 -3.66 -5.23 -2.13
CA ILE A 215 -2.54 -5.47 -3.04
C ILE A 215 -2.29 -6.97 -3.20
N ASN A 216 -2.29 -7.72 -2.09
CA ASN A 216 -2.06 -9.17 -2.08
C ASN A 216 -3.09 -9.90 -2.95
N LYS A 217 -4.38 -9.58 -2.78
CA LYS A 217 -5.48 -10.24 -3.50
C LYS A 217 -5.74 -9.65 -4.88
N GLY A 218 -5.25 -8.46 -5.17
CA GLY A 218 -5.47 -7.76 -6.44
C GLY A 218 -6.76 -6.95 -6.50
N THR A 219 -7.47 -6.77 -5.39
CA THR A 219 -8.68 -5.96 -5.28
C THR A 219 -8.44 -4.52 -5.76
N ASN A 220 -7.26 -3.99 -5.48
CA ASN A 220 -6.83 -2.66 -5.93
C ASN A 220 -6.73 -2.50 -7.45
N LYS A 221 -6.65 -3.59 -8.20
CA LYS A 221 -6.59 -3.59 -9.67
C LYS A 221 -7.88 -4.12 -10.31
N ASN A 222 -8.65 -4.91 -9.57
CA ASN A 222 -9.92 -5.47 -10.03
C ASN A 222 -10.99 -5.33 -8.93
N PRO A 223 -11.88 -4.32 -9.02
CA PRO A 223 -12.94 -4.09 -8.04
C PRO A 223 -13.98 -5.23 -7.93
N ALA A 224 -14.02 -6.15 -8.90
CA ALA A 224 -14.88 -7.34 -8.82
C ALA A 224 -14.40 -8.38 -7.79
N ILE A 225 -13.15 -8.25 -7.33
CA ILE A 225 -12.59 -9.10 -6.29
C ILE A 225 -12.90 -8.48 -4.92
N ASP A 226 -13.67 -9.18 -4.08
CA ASP A 226 -13.89 -8.74 -2.70
C ASP A 226 -12.61 -9.00 -1.86
N VAL A 227 -12.21 -8.04 -1.06
CA VAL A 227 -11.05 -8.18 -0.14
C VAL A 227 -11.26 -9.30 0.88
N ASN A 228 -12.53 -9.61 1.23
CA ASN A 228 -12.89 -10.72 2.12
C ASN A 228 -13.02 -12.08 1.39
N ALA A 229 -12.92 -12.11 0.05
CA ALA A 229 -12.99 -13.37 -0.69
C ALA A 229 -11.85 -14.31 -0.26
N HIS A 230 -12.17 -15.58 -0.10
CA HIS A 230 -11.16 -16.62 0.10
C HIS A 230 -10.42 -16.87 -1.22
N ILE A 231 -9.14 -16.49 -1.26
CA ILE A 231 -8.27 -16.69 -2.42
C ILE A 231 -7.11 -17.57 -1.96
N LEU A 232 -6.93 -18.70 -2.64
CA LEU A 232 -5.83 -19.62 -2.33
C LEU A 232 -4.46 -18.89 -2.44
N PRO A 233 -3.46 -19.26 -1.65
CA PRO A 233 -2.16 -18.58 -1.63
C PRO A 233 -1.50 -18.47 -3.02
N GLN A 234 -1.61 -19.51 -3.85
CA GLN A 234 -1.05 -19.54 -5.20
C GLN A 234 -1.78 -18.62 -6.19
N ASP A 235 -3.06 -18.29 -5.91
CA ASP A 235 -3.89 -17.47 -6.80
C ASP A 235 -3.85 -15.98 -6.42
N ARG A 236 -3.11 -15.63 -5.37
CA ARG A 236 -2.96 -14.25 -4.92
C ARG A 236 -2.08 -13.48 -5.89
N ARG A 237 -2.54 -12.30 -6.28
CA ARG A 237 -1.85 -11.46 -7.26
C ARG A 237 -0.43 -11.10 -6.85
N VAL A 238 -0.24 -10.65 -5.60
CA VAL A 238 1.07 -10.31 -5.04
C VAL A 238 1.25 -11.06 -3.73
N PRO A 239 1.96 -12.19 -3.70
CA PRO A 239 2.25 -12.90 -2.44
C PRO A 239 2.95 -11.97 -1.44
N ILE A 240 2.54 -11.98 -0.15
CA ILE A 240 3.14 -11.08 0.86
C ILE A 240 4.64 -11.29 0.97
N ARG A 241 5.14 -12.51 0.76
CA ARG A 241 6.58 -12.81 0.70
C ARG A 241 7.35 -12.08 -0.42
N ASN A 242 6.63 -11.51 -1.40
CA ASN A 242 7.17 -10.66 -2.46
C ASN A 242 7.01 -9.17 -2.14
N MET A 243 6.61 -8.80 -0.92
CA MET A 243 6.43 -7.42 -0.52
C MET A 243 7.58 -6.93 0.34
N ILE A 244 7.94 -5.67 0.14
CA ILE A 244 8.82 -4.90 1.02
C ILE A 244 8.01 -3.70 1.47
N TYR A 245 7.85 -3.52 2.79
CA TYR A 245 7.17 -2.36 3.37
C TYR A 245 8.20 -1.42 3.98
N ILE A 246 8.12 -0.13 3.64
CA ILE A 246 9.06 0.91 4.04
C ILE A 246 8.29 2.03 4.73
N ALA A 247 8.68 2.41 5.96
CA ALA A 247 8.02 3.46 6.74
C ALA A 247 8.97 4.07 7.79
N ASP A 248 8.54 5.18 8.41
CA ASP A 248 9.36 5.90 9.39
C ASP A 248 9.39 5.26 10.80
N GLY A 249 8.41 4.41 11.14
CA GLY A 249 8.50 3.78 12.45
C GLY A 249 7.21 3.29 13.14
N PRO A 250 6.96 3.66 14.42
CA PRO A 250 6.00 2.98 15.30
C PRO A 250 4.55 2.98 14.83
N SER A 251 4.12 3.98 14.07
CA SER A 251 2.78 4.04 13.50
C SER A 251 2.50 2.86 12.57
N ASP A 252 3.54 2.27 11.99
CA ASP A 252 3.47 1.21 10.99
C ASP A 252 3.74 -0.20 11.55
N VAL A 253 3.91 -0.34 12.86
CA VAL A 253 4.12 -1.64 13.52
C VAL A 253 3.06 -2.69 13.18
N PRO A 254 1.75 -2.38 13.06
CA PRO A 254 0.78 -3.37 12.61
C PRO A 254 1.10 -3.91 11.22
N VAL A 255 1.47 -3.04 10.27
CA VAL A 255 1.82 -3.42 8.89
C VAL A 255 3.13 -4.20 8.84
N PHE A 256 4.17 -3.73 9.55
CA PHE A 256 5.43 -4.47 9.68
C PHE A 256 5.18 -5.91 10.14
N SER A 257 4.31 -6.08 11.14
CA SER A 257 3.98 -7.39 11.69
C SER A 257 3.30 -8.29 10.65
N VAL A 258 2.33 -7.76 9.88
CA VAL A 258 1.63 -8.50 8.83
C VAL A 258 2.59 -8.90 7.70
N VAL A 259 3.39 -7.96 7.21
CA VAL A 259 4.31 -8.22 6.09
C VAL A 259 5.38 -9.23 6.49
N ARG A 260 6.00 -9.09 7.67
CA ARG A 260 7.02 -10.02 8.14
C ARG A 260 6.47 -11.43 8.41
N LYS A 261 5.31 -11.54 9.05
CA LYS A 261 4.65 -12.83 9.26
C LYS A 261 4.30 -13.53 7.95
N GLY A 262 3.97 -12.76 6.92
CA GLY A 262 3.73 -13.26 5.56
C GLY A 262 5.00 -13.58 4.75
N GLY A 263 6.19 -13.49 5.35
CA GLY A 263 7.48 -13.79 4.71
C GLY A 263 8.04 -12.63 3.88
N GLY A 264 7.39 -11.46 3.88
CA GLY A 264 7.89 -10.23 3.26
C GLY A 264 8.97 -9.55 4.12
N LYS A 265 9.34 -8.33 3.75
CA LYS A 265 10.37 -7.55 4.43
C LYS A 265 9.83 -6.23 4.93
N ALA A 266 10.28 -5.82 6.11
CA ALA A 266 9.97 -4.53 6.73
C ALA A 266 11.24 -3.73 6.94
N PHE A 267 11.27 -2.50 6.44
CA PHE A 267 12.41 -1.59 6.55
C PHE A 267 11.96 -0.27 7.17
N ALA A 268 12.63 0.19 8.22
CA ALA A 268 12.35 1.50 8.79
C ALA A 268 13.33 2.55 8.28
N VAL A 269 12.85 3.78 8.11
CA VAL A 269 13.71 4.92 7.76
C VAL A 269 13.72 5.95 8.89
N TYR A 270 14.79 6.73 8.96
CA TYR A 270 14.93 7.83 9.90
C TYR A 270 15.55 9.04 9.22
N THR A 271 15.26 10.23 9.69
CA THR A 271 15.89 11.47 9.22
C THR A 271 17.36 11.48 9.58
N GLN A 272 18.24 11.64 8.61
CA GLN A 272 19.69 11.65 8.82
C GLN A 272 20.09 12.68 9.89
N GLY A 273 20.82 12.24 10.90
CA GLY A 273 21.24 13.06 12.05
C GLY A 273 20.21 13.18 13.17
N ASN A 274 19.05 12.54 13.06
CA ASN A 274 18.04 12.49 14.12
C ASN A 274 18.29 11.25 15.02
N GLU A 275 18.91 11.46 16.18
CA GLU A 275 19.27 10.40 17.12
C GLU A 275 18.06 9.73 17.75
N ASP A 276 16.96 10.47 17.98
CA ASP A 276 15.74 9.93 18.58
C ASP A 276 15.04 8.94 17.62
N GLU A 277 14.92 9.31 16.33
CA GLU A 277 14.36 8.43 15.31
C GLU A 277 15.26 7.21 15.07
N PHE A 278 16.59 7.39 15.11
CA PHE A 278 17.54 6.29 15.02
C PHE A 278 17.35 5.32 16.17
N ALA A 279 17.34 5.77 17.42
CA ALA A 279 17.18 4.95 18.61
C ALA A 279 15.81 4.21 18.61
N GLN A 280 14.76 4.88 18.14
CA GLN A 280 13.44 4.28 17.96
C GLN A 280 13.47 3.11 16.97
N ASN A 281 14.13 3.28 15.82
CA ASN A 281 14.22 2.23 14.81
C ASN A 281 15.14 1.07 15.25
N ASP A 282 16.20 1.38 16.01
CA ASP A 282 17.04 0.35 16.63
C ASP A 282 16.24 -0.52 17.60
N MET A 283 15.41 0.08 18.45
CA MET A 283 14.48 -0.67 19.31
C MET A 283 13.48 -1.53 18.52
N LEU A 284 12.98 -1.04 17.37
CA LEU A 284 12.10 -1.85 16.50
C LEU A 284 12.85 -3.06 15.92
N LEU A 285 14.12 -2.92 15.58
CA LEU A 285 14.97 -4.02 15.12
C LEU A 285 15.23 -5.01 16.25
N GLU A 286 15.66 -4.55 17.42
CA GLU A 286 15.92 -5.40 18.60
C GLU A 286 14.70 -6.22 19.04
N THR A 287 13.51 -5.59 18.98
CA THR A 287 12.24 -6.25 19.31
C THR A 287 11.70 -7.11 18.16
N GLY A 288 12.46 -7.25 17.07
CA GLY A 288 12.08 -8.07 15.92
C GLY A 288 10.86 -7.56 15.17
N ARG A 289 10.58 -6.25 15.16
CA ARG A 289 9.47 -5.64 14.44
C ARG A 289 9.79 -5.34 12.99
N ILE A 290 11.06 -5.06 12.69
CA ILE A 290 11.58 -4.78 11.35
C ILE A 290 12.74 -5.70 11.02
N ASP A 291 13.16 -5.73 9.75
CA ASP A 291 14.31 -6.52 9.29
C ASP A 291 15.60 -5.69 9.21
N ALA A 292 15.47 -4.38 9.00
CA ALA A 292 16.57 -3.42 8.99
C ALA A 292 16.02 -2.00 9.04
N TYR A 293 16.93 -1.03 9.20
CA TYR A 293 16.63 0.40 9.09
C TYR A 293 17.78 1.17 8.46
N GLY A 294 17.52 2.38 7.98
CA GLY A 294 18.52 3.27 7.38
C GLY A 294 18.01 4.70 7.25
N PRO A 295 18.89 5.64 6.82
CA PRO A 295 18.49 7.03 6.62
C PRO A 295 17.46 7.16 5.51
N CYS A 296 16.59 8.19 5.59
CA CYS A 296 15.69 8.62 4.53
C CYS A 296 16.50 9.28 3.40
N LEU A 297 17.30 8.45 2.71
CA LEU A 297 18.21 8.84 1.64
C LEU A 297 18.20 7.74 0.57
N TYR A 298 17.82 8.11 -0.67
CA TYR A 298 17.59 7.16 -1.75
C TYR A 298 18.61 7.29 -2.90
N THR A 299 19.73 7.96 -2.64
CA THR A 299 20.86 8.00 -3.59
C THR A 299 21.45 6.60 -3.81
N PRO A 300 22.05 6.30 -4.96
CA PRO A 300 22.53 4.95 -5.30
C PRO A 300 23.47 4.30 -4.27
N GLN A 301 24.26 5.09 -3.54
CA GLN A 301 25.25 4.61 -2.57
C GLN A 301 24.72 4.57 -1.14
N SER A 302 23.51 5.05 -0.89
CA SER A 302 22.96 5.04 0.46
C SER A 302 22.72 3.61 0.99
N PRO A 303 22.90 3.36 2.29
CA PRO A 303 22.60 2.08 2.91
C PRO A 303 21.17 1.60 2.62
N THR A 304 20.21 2.53 2.65
CA THR A 304 18.79 2.28 2.35
C THR A 304 18.61 1.75 0.94
N SER A 305 19.16 2.44 -0.07
CA SER A 305 19.07 2.04 -1.47
C SER A 305 19.77 0.70 -1.76
N ILE A 306 20.94 0.48 -1.16
CA ILE A 306 21.69 -0.77 -1.28
C ILE A 306 20.87 -1.93 -0.71
N TRP A 307 20.29 -1.75 0.49
CA TRP A 307 19.50 -2.77 1.14
C TRP A 307 18.25 -3.14 0.33
N LEU A 308 17.52 -2.12 -0.15
CA LEU A 308 16.30 -2.32 -0.95
C LEU A 308 16.60 -3.05 -2.27
N ARG A 309 17.60 -2.60 -3.03
CA ARG A 309 18.01 -3.29 -4.27
C ARG A 309 18.44 -4.74 -4.04
N MET A 310 19.20 -4.98 -2.97
CA MET A 310 19.63 -6.33 -2.60
C MET A 310 18.42 -7.23 -2.30
N HIS A 311 17.42 -6.74 -1.57
CA HIS A 311 16.25 -7.54 -1.22
C HIS A 311 15.29 -7.75 -2.39
N VAL A 312 15.10 -6.77 -3.26
CA VAL A 312 14.39 -6.95 -4.54
C VAL A 312 15.06 -8.07 -5.34
N ARG A 313 16.40 -8.02 -5.50
CA ARG A 313 17.15 -9.07 -6.22
C ARG A 313 17.01 -10.45 -5.55
N LYS A 314 17.06 -10.53 -4.23
CA LYS A 314 16.83 -11.81 -3.50
C LYS A 314 15.43 -12.38 -3.75
N ILE A 315 14.41 -11.52 -3.86
CA ILE A 315 13.06 -11.96 -4.22
C ILE A 315 13.06 -12.52 -5.64
N CYS A 316 13.68 -11.84 -6.62
CA CYS A 316 13.81 -12.34 -7.99
C CYS A 316 14.53 -13.70 -8.05
N GLU A 317 15.64 -13.86 -7.31
CA GLU A 317 16.41 -15.12 -7.24
C GLU A 317 15.58 -16.26 -6.61
N ARG A 318 14.76 -15.96 -5.63
CA ARG A 318 13.83 -16.94 -5.06
C ARG A 318 12.78 -17.35 -6.09
N ILE A 319 12.15 -16.40 -6.76
CA ILE A 319 11.16 -16.68 -7.82
C ILE A 319 11.78 -17.56 -8.90
N LEU A 320 13.01 -17.24 -9.35
CA LEU A 320 13.75 -18.05 -10.33
C LEU A 320 13.95 -19.50 -9.86
N LYS A 321 14.38 -19.69 -8.62
CA LYS A 321 14.56 -21.02 -8.04
C LYS A 321 13.26 -21.80 -7.95
N GLU A 322 12.19 -21.18 -7.48
CA GLU A 322 10.86 -21.79 -7.36
C GLU A 322 10.29 -22.19 -8.72
N THR A 323 10.44 -21.34 -9.74
CA THR A 323 9.99 -21.63 -11.10
C THR A 323 10.78 -22.78 -11.74
N ASN A 324 12.12 -22.78 -11.61
CA ASN A 324 12.96 -23.87 -12.13
C ASN A 324 12.60 -25.19 -11.47
N TYR A 325 12.44 -25.21 -10.14
CA TYR A 325 12.03 -26.41 -9.39
C TYR A 325 10.64 -26.91 -9.85
N ALA A 326 9.68 -26.01 -10.06
CA ALA A 326 8.36 -26.39 -10.56
C ALA A 326 8.42 -27.00 -11.96
N VAL A 327 9.27 -26.45 -12.85
CA VAL A 327 9.48 -26.99 -14.20
C VAL A 327 10.13 -28.37 -14.14
N GLU A 328 11.18 -28.55 -13.34
CA GLU A 328 11.87 -29.84 -13.18
C GLU A 328 10.91 -30.92 -12.66
N ASN A 329 10.05 -30.61 -11.70
CA ASN A 329 9.05 -31.53 -11.17
C ASN A 329 7.93 -31.87 -12.18
N ARG A 330 7.54 -30.92 -13.05
CA ARG A 330 6.53 -31.15 -14.11
C ARG A 330 7.08 -31.99 -15.25
N LEU A 331 8.38 -31.90 -15.55
CA LEU A 331 9.00 -32.69 -16.61
C LEU A 331 9.11 -34.18 -16.29
N GLY A 332 8.87 -34.60 -15.05
CA GLY A 332 8.94 -35.98 -14.60
C GLY A 332 10.35 -36.57 -14.80
N SER A 333 10.79 -37.45 -13.93
CA SER A 333 11.98 -38.25 -14.21
C SER A 333 11.74 -39.06 -15.48
N VAL A 334 12.60 -38.89 -16.50
CA VAL A 334 12.63 -39.79 -17.67
C VAL A 334 12.51 -41.24 -17.17
N PRO A 335 11.57 -42.07 -17.66
CA PRO A 335 11.50 -43.46 -17.25
C PRO A 335 12.88 -44.09 -17.40
N ARG A 336 13.53 -44.48 -16.29
CA ARG A 336 14.79 -45.17 -16.32
C ARG A 336 14.51 -46.52 -16.94
N HIS A 337 14.82 -46.71 -18.20
CA HIS A 337 14.94 -48.04 -18.79
C HIS A 337 15.95 -48.82 -17.95
N LEU A 338 15.50 -49.98 -17.50
CA LEU A 338 16.21 -50.94 -16.70
C LEU A 338 17.67 -51.12 -17.15
N HIS A 339 18.57 -51.16 -16.18
CA HIS A 339 19.97 -51.54 -16.19
C HIS A 339 21.03 -50.44 -16.46
N ASN A 340 21.43 -49.82 -15.33
CA ASN A 340 22.84 -49.75 -15.00
C ASN A 340 23.02 -49.61 -13.47
N PRO A 341 23.55 -50.62 -12.75
CA PRO A 341 23.77 -50.52 -11.34
C PRO A 341 25.18 -50.01 -11.04
N ALA A 342 25.37 -48.69 -11.17
CA ALA A 342 26.55 -48.04 -10.56
C ALA A 342 26.38 -46.51 -10.69
N VAL A 343 25.84 -45.89 -9.64
CA VAL A 343 26.32 -44.68 -9.01
C VAL A 343 25.33 -44.32 -7.90
N SER A 344 25.61 -44.72 -6.68
CA SER A 344 24.94 -44.18 -5.51
C SER A 344 25.48 -42.77 -5.26
N GLN A 345 24.69 -41.78 -5.54
CA GLN A 345 24.90 -40.44 -4.99
C GLN A 345 23.82 -40.14 -3.95
N LYS A 346 24.31 -39.80 -2.77
CA LYS A 346 23.52 -39.38 -1.62
C LYS A 346 22.62 -38.19 -2.03
N SER A 347 21.32 -38.40 -1.91
CA SER A 347 20.36 -37.31 -1.91
C SER A 347 20.31 -36.71 -0.51
N ASP A 348 20.85 -35.53 -0.34
CA ASP A 348 20.56 -34.72 0.84
C ASP A 348 19.06 -34.36 0.82
N ASN A 349 18.36 -34.91 1.79
CA ASN A 349 16.97 -34.60 2.06
C ASN A 349 16.87 -33.14 2.55
N PHE A 350 16.50 -32.25 1.66
CA PHE A 350 16.01 -30.92 2.03
C PHE A 350 14.49 -30.97 2.04
N SER A 351 13.91 -31.11 3.20
CA SER A 351 12.47 -30.88 3.41
C SER A 351 12.27 -29.37 3.56
N PRO A 352 11.47 -28.73 2.71
CA PRO A 352 11.07 -27.35 2.99
C PRO A 352 10.10 -27.40 4.18
N GLU A 353 10.47 -26.81 5.31
CA GLU A 353 9.52 -26.46 6.35
C GLU A 353 8.53 -25.43 5.78
N THR A 354 7.41 -25.91 5.32
CA THR A 354 6.23 -25.09 5.05
C THR A 354 5.61 -24.76 6.39
N GLY A 355 6.05 -23.67 7.00
CA GLY A 355 5.32 -23.06 8.10
C GLY A 355 4.00 -22.48 7.56
N GLU A 356 3.00 -23.32 7.38
CA GLU A 356 1.62 -22.88 7.19
C GLU A 356 1.14 -22.25 8.49
N LEU A 357 1.04 -20.94 8.50
CA LEU A 357 0.25 -20.25 9.49
C LEU A 357 -1.21 -20.39 9.07
N ASP A 358 -1.86 -21.39 9.62
CA ASP A 358 -3.33 -21.51 9.61
C ASP A 358 -3.90 -20.36 10.44
N PHE A 359 -4.44 -19.36 9.75
CA PHE A 359 -5.32 -18.39 10.37
C PHE A 359 -6.68 -19.06 10.50
N GLY A 360 -6.83 -19.90 11.56
CA GLY A 360 -8.10 -20.49 11.92
C GLY A 360 -9.18 -19.42 11.92
N ASP A 361 -10.29 -19.73 11.25
CA ASP A 361 -11.51 -18.95 11.27
C ASP A 361 -11.89 -18.69 12.73
N ALA A 362 -11.70 -17.45 13.18
CA ALA A 362 -12.26 -17.02 14.44
C ALA A 362 -13.77 -16.92 14.27
N ASP A 363 -14.43 -18.00 14.65
CA ASP A 363 -15.89 -18.10 14.75
C ASP A 363 -16.39 -17.09 15.78
N PHE A 364 -16.82 -15.90 15.31
CA PHE A 364 -17.56 -14.93 16.09
C PHE A 364 -19.04 -15.30 16.17
N SER A 365 -19.34 -16.48 16.72
CA SER A 365 -20.68 -16.78 17.25
C SER A 365 -20.68 -16.58 18.75
N GLY A 366 -20.59 -15.34 19.19
CA GLY A 366 -20.75 -14.92 20.57
C GLY A 366 -22.23 -14.79 20.92
N ASN A 367 -22.73 -15.76 21.60
CA ASN A 367 -24.06 -15.85 22.22
C ASN A 367 -24.39 -14.60 23.04
N ALA A 368 -25.43 -13.90 22.64
CA ALA A 368 -26.11 -12.92 23.47
C ALA A 368 -27.03 -13.64 24.48
N SER A 369 -26.63 -13.74 25.73
CA SER A 369 -27.56 -13.91 26.84
C SER A 369 -26.80 -13.74 28.18
N ARG A 370 -26.98 -12.61 28.77
CA ARG A 370 -27.25 -12.12 30.12
C ARG A 370 -26.58 -10.80 30.43
#